data_dd308d656a682a35c402f2f656bd5609
#
_entry.id   dd308d656a682a35c402f2f656bd5609
#
_cell.length_a   1.000
_cell.length_b   1.000
_cell.length_c   1.000
_cell.angle_alpha   90.00
_cell.angle_beta   90.00
_cell.angle_gamma   90.00
#
_symmetry.space_group_name_H-M   'P 1'
#
loop_
_entity.id
_entity.type
_entity.pdbx_description
1 polymer ?
#
loop_
_entity_poly.entity_id
_entity_poly.type
_entity_poly.pdbx_seq_one_letter_code
_entity_poly.pdbx_strand_id
1 'polypeptide(L)'
;GTNKAHGEGGVKFVTEARKALGLPDETFFVAPETKAYFEARKKSLVAAHDEWQKTFQAWRTANAELASELEDSIAGKVPDLLKAIPAFDPASNIATRKAGSDILQHVAAAMPLVTSGSADLHGSTLNYIKDGGDFNRENRTGRNLHFGIREHAMCGIMNGMAYDGIFRASGATFLVFSDYGRPSIRIAALSHLPTVYIFTHDSVGVGEDGPTHEPVETVAALRAIPGLDVIRPGDPEETAGAFAAAFQKTTGPTMLVLSRQNIATLNEIPVNTRREGVFKGGYIAKKETAPLDLILLATGSELQHAMKAAAELGAGTRVVSMPCFERFESQSAEYKESVLPNACRKRVSIEAGISDPWFRYVGLDGKTVAILVNTAKLNTSILLKYSERPELDPYSVSGKVSMAL
;
A
#
# COMPACT_ATOMS: atom_id res chain seq x y z
N GLY A 1 -12.32 20.25 34.51
CA GLY A 1 -12.77 19.99 33.20
C GLY A 1 -14.20 20.44 32.91
N THR A 2 -14.38 21.62 32.32
CA THR A 2 -15.68 22.07 31.80
C THR A 2 -15.51 22.42 30.33
N ASN A 3 -16.62 22.45 29.58
CA ASN A 3 -16.64 22.88 28.17
C ASN A 3 -16.02 24.28 27.95
N LYS A 4 -15.99 25.14 29.01
CA LYS A 4 -15.39 26.48 28.96
C LYS A 4 -13.86 26.45 28.78
N ALA A 5 -13.20 25.36 29.12
CA ALA A 5 -11.75 25.19 29.00
C ALA A 5 -11.34 24.38 27.74
N HIS A 6 -12.32 24.03 26.88
CA HIS A 6 -12.06 23.28 25.65
C HIS A 6 -11.85 24.23 24.46
N GLY A 7 -10.80 24.03 23.68
CA GLY A 7 -10.58 24.77 22.45
C GLY A 7 -10.14 26.20 22.64
N GLU A 8 -10.86 27.12 22.06
CA GLU A 8 -10.51 28.58 21.94
C GLU A 8 -10.54 29.36 23.24
N GLY A 9 -10.84 28.73 24.37
CA GLY A 9 -10.90 29.40 25.67
C GLY A 9 -9.60 30.12 26.07
N GLY A 10 -8.45 29.65 25.59
CA GLY A 10 -7.13 30.14 25.95
C GLY A 10 -6.93 31.63 25.65
N VAL A 11 -7.21 32.07 24.43
CA VAL A 11 -6.96 33.46 24.00
C VAL A 11 -7.85 34.44 24.78
N LYS A 12 -9.14 34.11 24.95
CA LYS A 12 -10.11 34.97 25.63
C LYS A 12 -9.82 35.18 27.11
N PHE A 13 -9.25 34.17 27.78
CA PHE A 13 -9.06 34.14 29.23
C PHE A 13 -7.59 34.24 29.66
N VAL A 14 -6.66 34.54 28.75
CA VAL A 14 -5.21 34.59 29.05
C VAL A 14 -4.89 35.56 30.18
N THR A 15 -5.43 36.78 30.16
CA THR A 15 -5.17 37.79 31.18
C THR A 15 -5.67 37.35 32.56
N GLU A 16 -6.88 36.84 32.63
CA GLU A 16 -7.46 36.35 33.89
C GLU A 16 -6.69 35.12 34.43
N ALA A 17 -6.31 34.19 33.55
CA ALA A 17 -5.53 33.02 33.92
C ALA A 17 -4.14 33.40 34.45
N ARG A 18 -3.44 34.37 33.80
CA ARG A 18 -2.17 34.88 34.30
C ARG A 18 -2.31 35.48 35.69
N LYS A 19 -3.29 36.33 35.86
CA LYS A 19 -3.58 36.97 37.17
C LYS A 19 -3.87 35.93 38.25
N ALA A 20 -4.71 34.93 37.95
CA ALA A 20 -5.04 33.86 38.86
C ALA A 20 -3.84 32.98 39.23
N LEU A 21 -2.88 32.78 38.32
CA LEU A 21 -1.65 32.03 38.51
C LEU A 21 -0.49 32.88 39.10
N GLY A 22 -0.69 34.17 39.32
CA GLY A 22 0.36 35.09 39.81
C GLY A 22 1.51 35.31 38.81
N LEU A 23 1.26 35.11 37.52
CA LEU A 23 2.25 35.26 36.46
C LEU A 23 2.34 36.74 36.03
N PRO A 24 3.53 37.25 35.64
CA PRO A 24 3.70 38.60 35.10
C PRO A 24 2.97 38.74 33.75
N ASP A 25 2.69 40.00 33.39
CA ASP A 25 1.98 40.35 32.14
C ASP A 25 2.90 40.35 30.91
N GLU A 26 3.86 39.48 30.90
CA GLU A 26 4.83 39.27 29.82
C GLU A 26 4.37 38.16 28.90
N THR A 27 4.38 38.40 27.58
CA THR A 27 4.08 37.36 26.57
C THR A 27 5.24 36.40 26.48
N PHE A 28 4.94 35.09 26.47
CA PHE A 28 5.95 33.99 26.50
C PHE A 28 6.87 34.02 27.73
N PHE A 29 6.34 34.47 28.89
CA PHE A 29 7.07 34.46 30.14
C PHE A 29 7.66 33.09 30.48
N VAL A 30 8.97 33.06 30.78
CA VAL A 30 9.68 31.91 31.33
C VAL A 30 10.33 32.34 32.63
N ALA A 31 9.98 31.68 33.72
CA ALA A 31 10.55 31.98 35.05
C ALA A 31 12.08 31.90 35.04
N PRO A 32 12.80 32.83 35.70
CA PRO A 32 14.25 32.86 35.70
C PRO A 32 14.91 31.57 36.14
N GLU A 33 14.37 30.91 37.16
CA GLU A 33 14.85 29.60 37.67
C GLU A 33 14.67 28.51 36.62
N THR A 34 13.59 28.50 35.86
CA THR A 34 13.33 27.56 34.75
C THR A 34 14.36 27.80 33.64
N LYS A 35 14.62 29.04 33.29
CA LYS A 35 15.64 29.40 32.30
C LYS A 35 17.03 28.93 32.74
N ALA A 36 17.40 29.20 33.99
CA ALA A 36 18.69 28.76 34.54
C ALA A 36 18.85 27.23 34.54
N TYR A 37 17.78 26.51 34.90
CA TYR A 37 17.77 25.05 34.84
C TYR A 37 18.03 24.54 33.43
N PHE A 38 17.31 25.05 32.44
CA PHE A 38 17.47 24.59 31.05
C PHE A 38 18.83 25.00 30.47
N GLU A 39 19.38 26.18 30.82
CA GLU A 39 20.74 26.56 30.41
C GLU A 39 21.80 25.63 30.99
N ALA A 40 21.69 25.23 32.24
CA ALA A 40 22.59 24.24 32.86
C ALA A 40 22.41 22.86 32.18
N ARG A 41 21.17 22.43 31.94
CA ARG A 41 20.86 21.17 31.26
C ARG A 41 21.40 21.16 29.84
N LYS A 42 21.26 22.25 29.09
CA LYS A 42 21.79 22.40 27.74
C LYS A 42 23.29 22.15 27.70
N LYS A 43 24.06 22.75 28.62
CA LYS A 43 25.53 22.54 28.71
C LYS A 43 25.86 21.07 28.87
N SER A 44 25.19 20.36 29.78
CA SER A 44 25.41 18.93 29.98
C SER A 44 25.03 18.07 28.78
N LEU A 45 23.97 18.40 28.07
CA LEU A 45 23.53 17.71 26.87
C LEU A 45 24.47 17.94 25.68
N VAL A 46 24.97 19.16 25.50
CA VAL A 46 25.98 19.47 24.47
C VAL A 46 27.26 18.66 24.72
N ALA A 47 27.77 18.63 25.97
CA ALA A 47 28.95 17.84 26.30
C ALA A 47 28.73 16.33 26.02
N ALA A 48 27.58 15.78 26.36
CA ALA A 48 27.23 14.39 26.07
C ALA A 48 27.13 14.12 24.55
N HIS A 49 26.55 15.06 23.79
CA HIS A 49 26.50 15.00 22.33
C HIS A 49 27.90 15.04 21.69
N ASP A 50 28.76 15.92 22.16
CA ASP A 50 30.14 16.03 21.63
C ASP A 50 30.92 14.74 21.86
N GLU A 51 30.75 14.07 23.01
CA GLU A 51 31.35 12.78 23.27
C GLU A 51 30.77 11.67 22.40
N TRP A 52 29.48 11.68 22.22
CA TRP A 52 28.82 10.77 21.28
C TRP A 52 29.30 10.97 19.83
N GLN A 53 29.53 12.20 19.40
CA GLN A 53 30.06 12.51 18.06
C GLN A 53 31.46 11.90 17.85
N LYS A 54 32.31 11.94 18.85
CA LYS A 54 33.63 11.28 18.76
C LYS A 54 33.50 9.77 18.59
N THR A 55 32.60 9.15 19.37
CA THR A 55 32.30 7.72 19.27
C THR A 55 31.74 7.36 17.90
N PHE A 56 30.82 8.17 17.39
CA PHE A 56 30.23 7.96 16.09
C PHE A 56 31.23 8.09 14.94
N GLN A 57 32.13 9.07 14.98
CA GLN A 57 33.18 9.21 13.97
C GLN A 57 34.17 8.05 14.01
N ALA A 58 34.56 7.55 15.20
CA ALA A 58 35.39 6.37 15.33
C ALA A 58 34.71 5.12 14.75
N TRP A 59 33.41 4.95 15.03
CA TRP A 59 32.60 3.87 14.44
C TRP A 59 32.53 3.96 12.92
N ARG A 60 32.26 5.15 12.35
CA ARG A 60 32.21 5.38 10.89
C ARG A 60 33.52 4.98 10.21
N THR A 61 34.66 5.33 10.82
CA THR A 61 35.98 4.98 10.30
C THR A 61 36.20 3.47 10.32
N ALA A 62 35.79 2.80 11.39
CA ALA A 62 35.96 1.36 11.56
C ALA A 62 34.95 0.53 10.71
N ASN A 63 33.81 1.10 10.31
CA ASN A 63 32.72 0.41 9.64
C ASN A 63 32.23 1.19 8.40
N ALA A 64 33.14 1.45 7.46
CA ALA A 64 32.89 2.35 6.33
C ALA A 64 31.69 1.92 5.45
N GLU A 65 31.49 0.62 5.24
CA GLU A 65 30.36 0.09 4.47
C GLU A 65 29.01 0.35 5.17
N LEU A 66 28.92 0.00 6.46
CA LEU A 66 27.70 0.25 7.25
C LEU A 66 27.42 1.75 7.40
N ALA A 67 28.46 2.57 7.48
CA ALA A 67 28.33 4.02 7.52
C ALA A 67 27.75 4.56 6.20
N SER A 68 28.19 4.03 5.06
CA SER A 68 27.65 4.39 3.74
C SER A 68 26.19 3.98 3.62
N GLU A 69 25.81 2.77 4.05
CA GLU A 69 24.42 2.30 4.05
C GLU A 69 23.52 3.20 4.90
N LEU A 70 23.97 3.58 6.09
CA LEU A 70 23.26 4.49 6.98
C LEU A 70 23.08 5.87 6.34
N GLU A 71 24.13 6.44 5.76
CA GLU A 71 24.11 7.74 5.11
C GLU A 71 23.19 7.74 3.88
N ASP A 72 23.23 6.69 3.07
CA ASP A 72 22.35 6.53 1.91
C ASP A 72 20.89 6.44 2.33
N SER A 73 20.60 5.72 3.41
CA SER A 73 19.23 5.64 3.94
C SER A 73 18.73 6.99 4.47
N ILE A 74 19.54 7.69 5.28
CA ILE A 74 19.20 9.03 5.80
C ILE A 74 19.00 10.03 4.65
N ALA A 75 19.80 9.91 3.60
CA ALA A 75 19.67 10.75 2.39
C ALA A 75 18.45 10.35 1.51
N GLY A 76 17.69 9.32 1.88
CA GLY A 76 16.54 8.83 1.12
C GLY A 76 16.93 8.23 -0.24
N LYS A 77 18.19 7.80 -0.42
CA LYS A 77 18.61 7.12 -1.64
C LYS A 77 17.96 5.74 -1.72
N VAL A 78 17.42 5.42 -2.87
CA VAL A 78 16.77 4.14 -3.16
C VAL A 78 17.38 3.51 -4.41
N PRO A 79 17.70 2.20 -4.40
CA PRO A 79 18.22 1.52 -5.58
C PRO A 79 17.14 1.33 -6.65
N ASP A 80 17.57 1.02 -7.87
CA ASP A 80 16.67 0.59 -8.94
C ASP A 80 16.21 -0.87 -8.66
N LEU A 81 15.10 -0.99 -7.97
CA LEU A 81 14.56 -2.29 -7.56
C LEU A 81 14.05 -3.12 -8.74
N LEU A 82 13.66 -2.51 -9.86
CA LEU A 82 13.26 -3.28 -11.04
C LEU A 82 14.40 -4.11 -11.60
N LYS A 83 15.65 -3.63 -11.47
CA LYS A 83 16.85 -4.40 -11.84
C LYS A 83 17.21 -5.45 -10.80
N ALA A 84 16.94 -5.20 -9.53
CA ALA A 84 17.27 -6.13 -8.45
C ALA A 84 16.31 -7.33 -8.38
N ILE A 85 15.06 -7.18 -8.86
CA ILE A 85 14.04 -8.22 -8.82
C ILE A 85 14.08 -9.04 -10.13
N PRO A 86 14.41 -10.34 -10.09
CA PRO A 86 14.42 -11.19 -11.28
C PRO A 86 13.01 -11.36 -11.86
N ALA A 87 12.91 -11.72 -13.14
CA ALA A 87 11.64 -12.06 -13.76
C ALA A 87 11.12 -13.41 -13.21
N PHE A 88 9.82 -13.53 -13.13
CA PHE A 88 9.17 -14.78 -12.75
C PHE A 88 9.17 -15.80 -13.91
N ASP A 89 9.12 -17.07 -13.55
CA ASP A 89 8.89 -18.12 -14.55
C ASP A 89 7.54 -17.84 -15.26
N PRO A 90 7.54 -17.78 -16.60
CA PRO A 90 6.32 -17.60 -17.37
C PRO A 90 5.22 -18.62 -17.09
N ALA A 91 5.58 -19.84 -16.65
CA ALA A 91 4.64 -20.87 -16.27
C ALA A 91 4.09 -20.73 -14.83
N SER A 92 4.50 -19.68 -14.11
CA SER A 92 4.06 -19.45 -12.72
C SER A 92 2.54 -19.28 -12.63
N ASN A 93 1.96 -19.97 -11.66
CA ASN A 93 0.58 -19.81 -11.23
C ASN A 93 0.58 -19.73 -9.70
N ILE A 94 0.82 -18.54 -9.18
CA ILE A 94 1.03 -18.29 -7.74
C ILE A 94 0.24 -17.07 -7.28
N ALA A 95 -0.15 -17.08 -6.01
CA ALA A 95 -0.77 -15.92 -5.37
C ALA A 95 0.18 -14.71 -5.37
N THR A 96 -0.34 -13.50 -5.53
CA THR A 96 0.51 -12.31 -5.50
C THR A 96 1.16 -12.09 -4.13
N ARG A 97 0.56 -12.59 -3.01
CA ARG A 97 1.25 -12.64 -1.71
C ARG A 97 2.50 -13.54 -1.73
N LYS A 98 2.47 -14.66 -2.47
CA LYS A 98 3.63 -15.55 -2.62
C LYS A 98 4.69 -14.89 -3.51
N ALA A 99 4.30 -14.29 -4.62
CA ALA A 99 5.19 -13.48 -5.44
C ALA A 99 5.83 -12.35 -4.60
N GLY A 100 5.04 -11.64 -3.79
CA GLY A 100 5.51 -10.61 -2.86
C GLY A 100 6.52 -11.12 -1.84
N SER A 101 6.33 -12.35 -1.34
CA SER A 101 7.30 -13.00 -0.45
C SER A 101 8.67 -13.19 -1.09
N ASP A 102 8.69 -13.64 -2.33
CA ASP A 102 9.94 -13.87 -3.06
C ASP A 102 10.61 -12.53 -3.43
N ILE A 103 9.82 -11.55 -3.87
CA ILE A 103 10.28 -10.19 -4.17
C ILE A 103 10.87 -9.50 -2.94
N LEU A 104 10.24 -9.63 -1.77
CA LEU A 104 10.71 -9.02 -0.53
C LEU A 104 12.13 -9.42 -0.17
N GLN A 105 12.57 -10.66 -0.51
CA GLN A 105 13.95 -11.09 -0.27
C GLN A 105 14.92 -10.25 -1.10
N HIS A 106 14.61 -9.99 -2.37
CA HIS A 106 15.43 -9.15 -3.25
C HIS A 106 15.42 -7.68 -2.83
N VAL A 107 14.27 -7.17 -2.41
CA VAL A 107 14.16 -5.81 -1.84
C VAL A 107 15.01 -5.70 -0.58
N ALA A 108 14.90 -6.68 0.34
CA ALA A 108 15.64 -6.68 1.59
C ALA A 108 17.16 -6.84 1.40
N ALA A 109 17.59 -7.53 0.34
CA ALA A 109 18.99 -7.62 -0.05
C ALA A 109 19.52 -6.30 -0.64
N ALA A 110 18.72 -5.62 -1.47
CA ALA A 110 19.09 -4.36 -2.09
C ALA A 110 18.98 -3.15 -1.14
N MET A 111 18.19 -3.26 -0.07
CA MET A 111 17.93 -2.23 0.94
C MET A 111 18.11 -2.81 2.34
N PRO A 112 19.33 -2.84 2.90
CA PRO A 112 19.64 -3.49 4.18
C PRO A 112 18.82 -2.96 5.38
N LEU A 113 18.39 -1.70 5.33
CA LEU A 113 17.59 -1.06 6.39
C LEU A 113 16.06 -1.19 6.21
N VAL A 114 15.61 -2.06 5.28
CA VAL A 114 14.21 -2.49 5.23
C VAL A 114 13.92 -3.41 6.40
N THR A 115 12.83 -3.13 7.11
CA THR A 115 12.27 -3.99 8.14
C THR A 115 10.88 -4.49 7.72
N SER A 116 10.52 -5.68 8.16
CA SER A 116 9.19 -6.25 7.91
C SER A 116 8.57 -6.76 9.19
N GLY A 117 7.31 -6.44 9.42
CA GLY A 117 6.61 -6.90 10.60
C GLY A 117 5.21 -7.44 10.27
N SER A 118 4.60 -8.12 11.21
CA SER A 118 3.24 -8.63 11.03
C SER A 118 2.42 -8.55 12.31
N ALA A 119 1.12 -8.30 12.15
CA ALA A 119 0.14 -8.39 13.23
C ALA A 119 -0.28 -9.85 13.44
N ASP A 120 0.69 -10.68 13.87
CA ASP A 120 0.56 -12.11 14.18
C ASP A 120 0.23 -13.03 12.98
N LEU A 121 0.57 -12.62 11.75
CA LEU A 121 0.17 -13.31 10.52
C LEU A 121 1.33 -13.60 9.55
N HIS A 122 2.60 -13.60 9.98
CA HIS A 122 3.75 -13.84 9.11
C HIS A 122 3.60 -15.09 8.24
N GLY A 123 3.07 -16.19 8.80
CA GLY A 123 2.86 -17.44 8.07
C GLY A 123 1.81 -17.36 6.96
N SER A 124 0.85 -16.42 7.07
CA SER A 124 -0.23 -16.23 6.09
C SER A 124 0.04 -15.07 5.14
N THR A 125 0.62 -13.98 5.62
CA THR A 125 0.98 -12.80 4.80
C THR A 125 2.27 -13.00 4.02
N LEU A 126 3.11 -13.97 4.44
CA LEU A 126 4.36 -14.38 3.80
C LEU A 126 5.41 -13.24 3.68
N ASN A 127 5.38 -12.28 4.60
CA ASN A 127 6.24 -11.10 4.57
C ASN A 127 7.49 -11.20 5.46
N TYR A 128 7.94 -12.42 5.77
CA TYR A 128 9.13 -12.65 6.59
C TYR A 128 10.41 -12.52 5.75
N ILE A 129 11.39 -11.75 6.22
CA ILE A 129 12.74 -11.65 5.64
C ILE A 129 13.55 -12.84 6.16
N LYS A 130 13.87 -13.82 5.29
CA LYS A 130 14.39 -15.14 5.68
C LYS A 130 15.68 -15.06 6.51
N ASP A 131 16.64 -14.25 6.09
CA ASP A 131 17.94 -14.10 6.77
C ASP A 131 17.98 -12.87 7.69
N GLY A 132 16.81 -12.22 7.92
CA GLY A 132 16.70 -11.00 8.68
C GLY A 132 16.72 -11.18 10.20
N GLY A 133 16.47 -12.38 10.70
CA GLY A 133 16.29 -12.65 12.13
C GLY A 133 15.12 -11.89 12.77
N ASP A 134 14.71 -12.28 13.96
CA ASP A 134 13.65 -11.62 14.72
C ASP A 134 14.21 -10.52 15.60
N PHE A 135 13.60 -9.34 15.56
CA PHE A 135 13.89 -8.28 16.51
C PHE A 135 13.23 -8.58 17.85
N ASN A 136 14.03 -8.82 18.87
CA ASN A 136 13.57 -9.12 20.20
C ASN A 136 14.58 -8.65 21.26
N ARG A 137 14.39 -9.05 22.52
CA ARG A 137 15.27 -8.63 23.63
C ARG A 137 16.71 -9.13 23.46
N GLU A 138 16.86 -10.34 22.96
CA GLU A 138 18.14 -11.04 22.78
C GLU A 138 18.83 -10.67 21.46
N ASN A 139 18.03 -10.28 20.44
CA ASN A 139 18.54 -9.88 19.12
C ASN A 139 18.00 -8.51 18.72
N ARG A 140 18.81 -7.47 18.89
CA ARG A 140 18.48 -6.08 18.52
C ARG A 140 18.77 -5.72 17.07
N THR A 141 19.35 -6.64 16.31
CA THR A 141 19.67 -6.47 14.89
C THR A 141 18.69 -7.18 13.97
N GLY A 142 17.69 -7.89 14.53
CA GLY A 142 16.64 -8.55 13.77
C GLY A 142 15.82 -7.56 12.94
N ARG A 143 15.47 -7.98 11.73
CA ARG A 143 14.70 -7.17 10.77
C ARG A 143 13.22 -7.55 10.70
N ASN A 144 12.81 -8.64 11.35
CA ASN A 144 11.43 -9.08 11.45
C ASN A 144 10.84 -8.69 12.80
N LEU A 145 9.68 -8.00 12.77
CA LEU A 145 9.00 -7.50 13.95
C LEU A 145 7.68 -8.27 14.18
N HIS A 146 7.51 -8.79 15.38
CA HIS A 146 6.28 -9.49 15.79
C HIS A 146 5.40 -8.52 16.60
N PHE A 147 4.42 -7.91 15.96
CA PHE A 147 3.54 -6.92 16.60
C PHE A 147 2.41 -7.55 17.41
N GLY A 148 2.14 -8.86 17.22
CA GLY A 148 0.95 -9.51 17.75
C GLY A 148 -0.33 -8.97 17.10
N ILE A 149 -1.49 -9.29 17.61
CA ILE A 149 -2.80 -8.83 17.11
C ILE A 149 -2.99 -7.35 17.49
N ARG A 150 -2.27 -6.45 16.82
CA ARG A 150 -2.20 -5.01 17.17
C ARG A 150 -1.95 -4.14 15.91
N GLU A 151 -2.86 -4.16 14.96
CA GLU A 151 -2.73 -3.48 13.67
C GLU A 151 -2.53 -1.97 13.83
N HIS A 152 -3.26 -1.34 14.74
CA HIS A 152 -3.08 0.10 15.01
C HIS A 152 -1.69 0.42 15.54
N ALA A 153 -1.20 -0.34 16.51
CA ALA A 153 0.13 -0.17 17.08
C ALA A 153 1.22 -0.49 16.04
N MET A 154 1.06 -1.56 15.24
CA MET A 154 1.94 -1.87 14.11
C MET A 154 2.10 -0.65 13.19
N CYS A 155 0.98 -0.12 12.70
CA CYS A 155 0.99 1.04 11.81
C CYS A 155 1.58 2.28 12.49
N GLY A 156 1.31 2.49 13.79
CA GLY A 156 1.87 3.59 14.58
C GLY A 156 3.39 3.49 14.77
N ILE A 157 3.89 2.29 15.04
CA ILE A 157 5.33 2.02 15.18
C ILE A 157 6.02 2.23 13.82
N MET A 158 5.44 1.74 12.73
CA MET A 158 5.94 1.97 11.38
C MET A 158 6.02 3.47 11.06
N ASN A 159 5.01 4.25 11.46
CA ASN A 159 5.03 5.71 11.30
C ASN A 159 6.20 6.34 12.07
N GLY A 160 6.46 5.90 13.31
CA GLY A 160 7.58 6.37 14.10
C GLY A 160 8.93 6.04 13.45
N MET A 161 9.10 4.81 12.96
CA MET A 161 10.32 4.40 12.24
C MET A 161 10.55 5.20 10.95
N ALA A 162 9.48 5.45 10.18
CA ALA A 162 9.55 6.25 8.97
C ALA A 162 9.82 7.74 9.26
N TYR A 163 9.34 8.23 10.40
CA TYR A 163 9.58 9.60 10.87
C TYR A 163 11.03 9.82 11.30
N ASP A 164 11.65 8.80 11.91
CA ASP A 164 13.07 8.79 12.25
C ASP A 164 13.98 8.85 11.00
N GLY A 165 13.50 8.29 9.87
CA GLY A 165 14.14 8.42 8.56
C GLY A 165 15.27 7.43 8.28
N ILE A 166 15.63 6.54 9.24
CA ILE A 166 16.69 5.54 9.05
C ILE A 166 16.14 4.28 8.39
N PHE A 167 15.00 3.78 8.85
CA PHE A 167 14.46 2.52 8.41
C PHE A 167 13.34 2.69 7.37
N ARG A 168 13.33 1.80 6.38
CA ARG A 168 12.18 1.61 5.49
C ARG A 168 11.26 0.55 6.12
N ALA A 169 10.23 1.01 6.85
CA ALA A 169 9.33 0.13 7.58
C ALA A 169 8.25 -0.47 6.68
N SER A 170 8.05 -1.78 6.76
CA SER A 170 6.90 -2.47 6.21
C SER A 170 6.17 -3.30 7.27
N GLY A 171 4.86 -3.47 7.10
CA GLY A 171 4.02 -4.24 8.01
C GLY A 171 2.85 -4.90 7.29
N ALA A 172 2.45 -6.07 7.80
CA ALA A 172 1.50 -6.94 7.13
C ALA A 172 0.38 -7.42 8.05
N THR A 173 -0.80 -7.54 7.45
CA THR A 173 -1.99 -8.20 8.01
C THR A 173 -2.92 -8.60 6.85
N PHE A 174 -4.08 -9.18 7.14
CA PHE A 174 -5.14 -9.33 6.14
C PHE A 174 -5.76 -7.97 5.82
N LEU A 175 -6.22 -7.81 4.59
CA LEU A 175 -6.71 -6.52 4.10
C LEU A 175 -7.89 -5.99 4.92
N VAL A 176 -8.82 -6.87 5.31
CA VAL A 176 -9.98 -6.48 6.13
C VAL A 176 -9.56 -5.85 7.46
N PHE A 177 -8.41 -6.25 8.02
CA PHE A 177 -7.90 -5.71 9.29
C PHE A 177 -7.25 -4.32 9.13
N SER A 178 -7.20 -3.78 7.90
CA SER A 178 -6.89 -2.37 7.70
C SER A 178 -7.83 -1.45 8.49
N ASP A 179 -9.05 -1.89 8.77
CA ASP A 179 -10.01 -1.13 9.58
C ASP A 179 -9.50 -0.85 10.99
N TYR A 180 -8.74 -1.79 11.58
CA TYR A 180 -8.09 -1.57 12.88
C TYR A 180 -6.88 -0.62 12.78
N GLY A 181 -6.16 -0.61 11.64
CA GLY A 181 -5.00 0.24 11.41
C GLY A 181 -5.30 1.59 10.77
N ARG A 182 -6.51 1.80 10.26
CA ARG A 182 -6.90 2.91 9.41
C ARG A 182 -6.54 4.32 9.94
N PRO A 183 -6.71 4.65 11.23
CA PRO A 183 -6.31 5.95 11.74
C PRO A 183 -4.81 6.20 11.60
N SER A 184 -3.96 5.22 11.90
CA SER A 184 -2.50 5.34 11.74
C SER A 184 -2.08 5.40 10.28
N ILE A 185 -2.73 4.64 9.37
CA ILE A 185 -2.52 4.70 7.91
C ILE A 185 -2.85 6.11 7.40
N ARG A 186 -3.96 6.70 7.86
CA ARG A 186 -4.33 8.07 7.51
C ARG A 186 -3.30 9.10 8.00
N ILE A 187 -2.74 8.90 9.19
CA ILE A 187 -1.68 9.78 9.72
C ILE A 187 -0.39 9.64 8.89
N ALA A 188 -0.02 8.43 8.45
CA ALA A 188 1.11 8.25 7.53
C ALA A 188 0.92 9.06 6.23
N ALA A 189 -0.28 9.02 5.65
CA ALA A 189 -0.61 9.78 4.44
C ALA A 189 -0.55 11.29 4.69
N LEU A 190 -1.15 11.77 5.78
CA LEU A 190 -1.16 13.18 6.18
C LEU A 190 0.26 13.72 6.42
N SER A 191 1.13 12.89 6.99
CA SER A 191 2.52 13.25 7.33
C SER A 191 3.53 12.87 6.22
N HIS A 192 3.06 12.42 5.06
CA HIS A 192 3.88 12.01 3.92
C HIS A 192 4.95 10.95 4.25
N LEU A 193 4.66 10.05 5.19
CA LEU A 193 5.61 9.03 5.67
C LEU A 193 5.69 7.85 4.69
N PRO A 194 6.89 7.44 4.27
CA PRO A 194 7.08 6.38 3.28
C PRO A 194 6.97 4.98 3.89
N THR A 195 5.85 4.66 4.54
CA THR A 195 5.54 3.34 5.06
C THR A 195 4.99 2.42 3.98
N VAL A 196 5.30 1.13 4.05
CA VAL A 196 4.80 0.11 3.11
C VAL A 196 3.92 -0.89 3.84
N TYR A 197 2.64 -0.94 3.47
CA TYR A 197 1.67 -1.91 3.99
C TYR A 197 1.57 -3.08 3.01
N ILE A 198 1.86 -4.30 3.47
CA ILE A 198 1.80 -5.53 2.67
C ILE A 198 0.56 -6.30 3.12
N PHE A 199 -0.62 -5.89 2.62
CA PHE A 199 -1.87 -6.47 3.07
C PHE A 199 -2.37 -7.50 2.07
N THR A 200 -2.73 -8.67 2.59
CA THR A 200 -3.09 -9.85 1.78
C THR A 200 -4.55 -10.22 1.97
N HIS A 201 -5.03 -11.26 1.28
CA HIS A 201 -6.44 -11.66 1.32
C HIS A 201 -7.33 -10.54 0.78
N ASP A 202 -7.06 -10.15 -0.47
CA ASP A 202 -7.48 -8.91 -1.12
C ASP A 202 -8.97 -8.80 -1.45
N SER A 203 -9.70 -9.93 -1.48
CA SER A 203 -11.08 -9.97 -2.00
C SER A 203 -11.85 -11.18 -1.46
N VAL A 204 -13.05 -11.39 -1.96
CA VAL A 204 -13.89 -12.58 -1.69
C VAL A 204 -13.23 -13.90 -2.11
N GLY A 205 -12.13 -13.86 -2.87
CA GLY A 205 -11.30 -15.03 -3.20
C GLY A 205 -10.52 -15.62 -2.02
N VAL A 206 -10.72 -15.13 -0.80
CA VAL A 206 -10.16 -15.67 0.45
C VAL A 206 -10.63 -17.10 0.70
N GLY A 207 -11.92 -17.40 0.49
CA GLY A 207 -12.49 -18.73 0.59
C GLY A 207 -12.91 -19.11 2.01
N GLU A 208 -12.24 -20.10 2.61
CA GLU A 208 -12.63 -20.75 3.88
C GLU A 208 -12.68 -19.86 5.11
N ASP A 209 -11.97 -18.74 5.13
CA ASP A 209 -11.98 -17.80 6.25
C ASP A 209 -13.35 -17.11 6.43
N GLY A 210 -14.17 -17.11 5.38
CA GLY A 210 -15.55 -16.65 5.39
C GLY A 210 -15.74 -15.13 5.39
N PRO A 211 -17.01 -14.67 5.49
CA PRO A 211 -17.37 -13.27 5.22
C PRO A 211 -16.77 -12.24 6.18
N THR A 212 -16.34 -12.64 7.38
CA THR A 212 -15.65 -11.73 8.32
C THR A 212 -14.23 -11.37 7.88
N HIS A 213 -13.67 -12.10 6.89
CA HIS A 213 -12.33 -11.92 6.38
C HIS A 213 -12.32 -11.53 4.88
N GLU A 214 -13.49 -11.47 4.26
CA GLU A 214 -13.67 -11.17 2.83
C GLU A 214 -13.92 -9.67 2.62
N PRO A 215 -12.92 -8.87 2.22
CA PRO A 215 -13.09 -7.45 1.96
C PRO A 215 -13.94 -7.23 0.71
N VAL A 216 -14.90 -6.31 0.77
CA VAL A 216 -15.74 -5.89 -0.35
C VAL A 216 -15.57 -4.41 -0.63
N GLU A 217 -15.83 -3.55 0.38
CA GLU A 217 -15.68 -2.10 0.31
C GLU A 217 -14.28 -1.61 0.67
N THR A 218 -13.46 -2.46 1.28
CA THR A 218 -12.20 -2.09 1.94
C THR A 218 -11.22 -1.41 1.00
N VAL A 219 -11.00 -1.95 -0.21
CA VAL A 219 -10.11 -1.35 -1.21
C VAL A 219 -10.60 0.05 -1.60
N ALA A 220 -11.89 0.22 -1.86
CA ALA A 220 -12.50 1.50 -2.21
C ALA A 220 -12.35 2.52 -1.07
N ALA A 221 -12.59 2.07 0.16
CA ALA A 221 -12.44 2.89 1.35
C ALA A 221 -11.00 3.33 1.61
N LEU A 222 -9.99 2.51 1.27
CA LEU A 222 -8.58 2.88 1.36
C LEU A 222 -8.18 3.87 0.26
N ARG A 223 -8.65 3.68 -0.99
CA ARG A 223 -8.48 4.65 -2.10
C ARG A 223 -9.06 6.04 -1.78
N ALA A 224 -9.99 6.13 -0.85
CA ALA A 224 -10.54 7.41 -0.39
C ALA A 224 -9.60 8.20 0.54
N ILE A 225 -8.46 7.64 0.97
CA ILE A 225 -7.47 8.33 1.80
C ILE A 225 -6.51 9.12 0.90
N PRO A 226 -6.54 10.47 0.89
CA PRO A 226 -5.65 11.26 0.07
C PRO A 226 -4.18 11.01 0.44
N GLY A 227 -3.31 10.85 -0.57
CA GLY A 227 -1.88 10.63 -0.37
C GLY A 227 -1.46 9.18 -0.09
N LEU A 228 -2.40 8.25 0.02
CA LEU A 228 -2.13 6.81 0.07
C LEU A 228 -2.19 6.23 -1.35
N ASP A 229 -1.10 5.62 -1.84
CA ASP A 229 -1.16 4.79 -3.04
C ASP A 229 -1.70 3.41 -2.67
N VAL A 230 -2.76 2.96 -3.34
CA VAL A 230 -3.33 1.62 -3.17
C VAL A 230 -3.05 0.83 -4.44
N ILE A 231 -2.10 -0.12 -4.37
CA ILE A 231 -1.65 -0.90 -5.52
C ILE A 231 -2.17 -2.34 -5.38
N ARG A 232 -3.02 -2.76 -6.31
CA ARG A 232 -3.58 -4.11 -6.39
C ARG A 232 -3.11 -4.81 -7.67
N PRO A 233 -1.97 -5.55 -7.63
CA PRO A 233 -1.37 -6.15 -8.81
C PRO A 233 -2.13 -7.37 -9.31
N GLY A 234 -2.19 -7.55 -10.63
CA GLY A 234 -2.94 -8.59 -11.32
C GLY A 234 -2.16 -9.88 -11.62
N ASP A 235 -0.84 -9.87 -11.45
CA ASP A 235 0.00 -11.07 -11.64
C ASP A 235 1.37 -10.92 -10.94
N PRO A 236 2.26 -11.95 -10.99
CA PRO A 236 3.58 -11.87 -10.36
C PRO A 236 4.46 -10.71 -10.85
N GLU A 237 4.40 -10.36 -12.13
CA GLU A 237 5.22 -9.27 -12.68
C GLU A 237 4.67 -7.89 -12.33
N GLU A 238 3.37 -7.69 -12.31
CA GLU A 238 2.78 -6.48 -11.71
C GLU A 238 3.13 -6.39 -10.22
N THR A 239 3.21 -7.53 -9.50
CA THR A 239 3.64 -7.55 -8.09
C THR A 239 5.07 -7.07 -7.94
N ALA A 240 5.98 -7.45 -8.85
CA ALA A 240 7.36 -6.94 -8.86
C ALA A 240 7.39 -5.41 -9.08
N GLY A 241 6.60 -4.90 -10.03
CA GLY A 241 6.41 -3.47 -10.23
C GLY A 241 5.83 -2.76 -9.00
N ALA A 242 4.87 -3.39 -8.31
CA ALA A 242 4.20 -2.84 -7.13
C ALA A 242 5.15 -2.70 -5.93
N PHE A 243 5.97 -3.72 -5.65
CA PHE A 243 6.98 -3.65 -4.60
C PHE A 243 8.06 -2.61 -4.93
N ALA A 244 8.57 -2.60 -6.16
CA ALA A 244 9.53 -1.58 -6.59
C ALA A 244 8.94 -0.17 -6.41
N ALA A 245 7.71 0.06 -6.90
CA ALA A 245 7.02 1.34 -6.78
C ALA A 245 6.78 1.77 -5.32
N ALA A 246 6.47 0.81 -4.42
CA ALA A 246 6.23 1.06 -3.00
C ALA A 246 7.53 1.42 -2.24
N PHE A 247 8.58 0.62 -2.41
CA PHE A 247 9.83 0.81 -1.68
C PHE A 247 10.70 1.94 -2.25
N GLN A 248 10.52 2.31 -3.52
CA GLN A 248 11.17 3.48 -4.12
C GLN A 248 10.45 4.80 -3.84
N LYS A 249 9.20 4.78 -3.39
CA LYS A 249 8.46 6.00 -3.01
C LYS A 249 9.00 6.55 -1.69
N THR A 250 9.46 7.79 -1.69
CA THR A 250 10.03 8.49 -0.51
C THR A 250 9.05 9.47 0.14
N THR A 251 7.92 9.71 -0.48
CA THR A 251 6.92 10.69 -0.03
C THR A 251 5.54 10.05 0.06
N GLY A 252 5.10 9.75 1.26
CA GLY A 252 3.79 9.15 1.52
C GLY A 252 3.76 7.61 1.46
N PRO A 253 2.74 7.02 2.07
CA PRO A 253 2.60 5.58 2.21
C PRO A 253 2.14 4.87 0.94
N THR A 254 2.40 3.56 0.88
CA THR A 254 1.86 2.68 -0.15
C THR A 254 1.24 1.44 0.49
N MET A 255 0.03 1.10 0.07
CA MET A 255 -0.67 -0.14 0.40
C MET A 255 -0.56 -1.11 -0.78
N LEU A 256 0.07 -2.26 -0.55
CA LEU A 256 0.08 -3.39 -1.47
C LEU A 256 -1.07 -4.32 -1.10
N VAL A 257 -1.99 -4.54 -2.03
CA VAL A 257 -3.20 -5.35 -1.84
C VAL A 257 -3.03 -6.66 -2.62
N LEU A 258 -2.73 -7.74 -1.91
CA LEU A 258 -2.23 -8.99 -2.49
C LEU A 258 -3.23 -10.14 -2.36
N SER A 259 -3.36 -10.95 -3.41
CA SER A 259 -4.28 -12.09 -3.44
C SER A 259 -3.83 -13.25 -2.54
N ARG A 260 -4.82 -14.00 -2.02
CA ARG A 260 -4.61 -15.31 -1.41
C ARG A 260 -4.62 -16.42 -2.45
N GLN A 261 -5.54 -16.34 -3.41
CA GLN A 261 -5.67 -17.31 -4.49
C GLN A 261 -4.55 -17.15 -5.51
N ASN A 262 -4.23 -18.25 -6.20
CA ASN A 262 -3.25 -18.24 -7.26
C ASN A 262 -3.76 -17.49 -8.49
N ILE A 263 -2.84 -16.84 -9.18
CA ILE A 263 -3.08 -16.10 -10.43
C ILE A 263 -2.03 -16.53 -11.43
N ALA A 264 -2.45 -16.83 -12.64
CA ALA A 264 -1.54 -17.17 -13.72
C ALA A 264 -0.74 -15.95 -14.18
N THR A 265 0.51 -16.15 -14.54
CA THR A 265 1.33 -15.10 -15.17
C THR A 265 0.77 -14.76 -16.55
N LEU A 266 0.54 -13.49 -16.81
CA LEU A 266 -0.05 -12.96 -18.05
C LEU A 266 1.03 -12.78 -19.14
N ASN A 267 1.50 -13.89 -19.70
CA ASN A 267 2.65 -13.93 -20.63
C ASN A 267 2.45 -13.18 -21.94
N GLU A 268 1.21 -12.96 -22.35
CA GLU A 268 0.86 -12.15 -23.51
C GLU A 268 1.17 -10.67 -23.34
N ILE A 269 1.44 -10.21 -22.11
CA ILE A 269 1.85 -8.85 -21.81
C ILE A 269 3.35 -8.85 -21.49
N PRO A 270 4.19 -8.07 -22.20
CA PRO A 270 5.63 -8.03 -21.93
C PRO A 270 5.94 -7.68 -20.46
N VAL A 271 6.97 -8.32 -19.88
CA VAL A 271 7.37 -8.12 -18.47
C VAL A 271 7.56 -6.65 -18.14
N ASN A 272 8.32 -5.91 -18.94
CA ASN A 272 8.58 -4.48 -18.69
C ASN A 272 7.30 -3.66 -18.75
N THR A 273 6.37 -3.99 -19.67
CA THR A 273 5.06 -3.30 -19.75
C THR A 273 4.27 -3.46 -18.45
N ARG A 274 4.25 -4.65 -17.85
CA ARG A 274 3.59 -4.91 -16.58
C ARG A 274 4.28 -4.16 -15.43
N ARG A 275 5.60 -4.33 -15.27
CA ARG A 275 6.38 -3.71 -14.19
C ARG A 275 6.33 -2.19 -14.23
N GLU A 276 6.64 -1.60 -15.37
CA GLU A 276 6.64 -0.14 -15.56
C GLU A 276 5.22 0.44 -15.55
N GLY A 277 4.24 -0.32 -16.05
CA GLY A 277 2.83 0.05 -16.06
C GLY A 277 2.28 0.31 -14.66
N VAL A 278 2.76 -0.41 -13.65
CA VAL A 278 2.39 -0.17 -12.25
C VAL A 278 2.86 1.20 -11.77
N PHE A 279 4.03 1.68 -12.18
CA PHE A 279 4.50 3.03 -11.84
C PHE A 279 3.61 4.12 -12.44
N LYS A 280 2.98 3.82 -13.59
CA LYS A 280 2.00 4.72 -14.22
C LYS A 280 0.61 4.62 -13.57
N GLY A 281 0.34 3.54 -12.85
CA GLY A 281 -0.93 3.29 -12.16
C GLY A 281 -2.05 2.75 -13.04
N GLY A 282 -1.91 2.86 -14.36
CA GLY A 282 -2.81 2.27 -15.36
C GLY A 282 -2.12 2.22 -16.70
N TYR A 283 -2.30 1.14 -17.47
CA TYR A 283 -1.66 0.94 -18.75
C TYR A 283 -2.48 0.01 -19.66
N ILE A 284 -2.20 0.05 -20.97
CA ILE A 284 -2.83 -0.85 -21.95
C ILE A 284 -2.21 -2.25 -21.82
N ALA A 285 -2.94 -3.18 -21.22
CA ALA A 285 -2.53 -4.58 -21.10
C ALA A 285 -2.72 -5.35 -22.42
N LYS A 286 -3.80 -5.06 -23.15
CA LYS A 286 -4.04 -5.57 -24.51
C LYS A 286 -4.55 -4.45 -25.38
N LYS A 287 -3.78 -4.14 -26.44
CA LYS A 287 -4.18 -3.17 -27.45
C LYS A 287 -5.16 -3.82 -28.42
N GLU A 288 -6.17 -3.07 -28.87
CA GLU A 288 -7.06 -3.43 -29.96
C GLU A 288 -6.32 -3.57 -31.30
N THR A 289 -6.81 -4.43 -32.18
CA THR A 289 -6.25 -4.66 -33.54
C THR A 289 -7.23 -4.28 -34.66
N ALA A 290 -8.41 -3.72 -34.28
CA ALA A 290 -9.38 -3.11 -35.16
C ALA A 290 -9.78 -1.74 -34.56
N PRO A 291 -10.62 -0.95 -35.20
CA PRO A 291 -11.13 0.31 -34.62
C PRO A 291 -11.66 0.09 -33.20
N LEU A 292 -11.20 0.91 -32.23
CA LEU A 292 -11.53 0.77 -30.82
C LEU A 292 -13.05 0.94 -30.60
N ASP A 293 -13.71 -0.08 -30.12
CA ASP A 293 -15.14 -0.09 -29.79
C ASP A 293 -15.43 -0.26 -28.31
N LEU A 294 -14.60 -1.03 -27.59
CA LEU A 294 -14.82 -1.37 -26.18
C LEU A 294 -13.51 -1.30 -25.38
N ILE A 295 -13.60 -0.77 -24.14
CA ILE A 295 -12.49 -0.83 -23.19
C ILE A 295 -12.94 -1.64 -21.97
N LEU A 296 -12.20 -2.70 -21.65
CA LEU A 296 -12.28 -3.42 -20.38
C LEU A 296 -11.22 -2.88 -19.43
N LEU A 297 -11.63 -2.47 -18.22
CA LEU A 297 -10.73 -2.01 -17.18
C LEU A 297 -10.75 -3.04 -16.05
N ALA A 298 -9.58 -3.44 -15.57
CA ALA A 298 -9.51 -4.38 -14.45
C ALA A 298 -8.33 -4.07 -13.54
N THR A 299 -8.38 -4.59 -12.32
CA THR A 299 -7.30 -4.52 -11.34
C THR A 299 -7.22 -5.83 -10.56
N GLY A 300 -6.03 -6.14 -10.04
CA GLY A 300 -5.84 -7.35 -9.23
C GLY A 300 -6.14 -8.63 -10.00
N SER A 301 -6.62 -9.63 -9.28
CA SER A 301 -6.93 -10.96 -9.82
C SER A 301 -7.92 -10.94 -10.98
N GLU A 302 -8.68 -9.89 -11.16
CA GLU A 302 -9.69 -9.78 -12.22
C GLU A 302 -9.09 -9.41 -13.58
N LEU A 303 -7.84 -8.97 -13.65
CA LEU A 303 -7.16 -8.67 -14.92
C LEU A 303 -7.11 -9.90 -15.85
N GLN A 304 -6.84 -11.10 -15.31
CA GLN A 304 -6.87 -12.33 -16.11
C GLN A 304 -8.25 -12.61 -16.74
N HIS A 305 -9.32 -12.22 -16.06
CA HIS A 305 -10.69 -12.39 -16.58
C HIS A 305 -11.01 -11.37 -17.67
N ALA A 306 -10.53 -10.12 -17.53
CA ALA A 306 -10.64 -9.12 -18.58
C ALA A 306 -9.87 -9.53 -19.84
N MET A 307 -8.68 -10.11 -19.70
CA MET A 307 -7.87 -10.63 -20.82
C MET A 307 -8.60 -11.76 -21.57
N LYS A 308 -9.18 -12.73 -20.82
CA LYS A 308 -9.98 -13.81 -21.40
C LYS A 308 -11.23 -13.27 -22.14
N ALA A 309 -11.99 -12.39 -21.48
CA ALA A 309 -13.17 -11.79 -22.10
C ALA A 309 -12.84 -11.01 -23.38
N ALA A 310 -11.74 -10.28 -23.41
CA ALA A 310 -11.32 -9.54 -24.60
C ALA A 310 -10.94 -10.44 -25.79
N ALA A 311 -10.54 -11.69 -25.54
CA ALA A 311 -10.29 -12.67 -26.60
C ALA A 311 -11.59 -13.10 -27.29
N GLU A 312 -12.70 -13.17 -26.54
CA GLU A 312 -14.02 -13.56 -27.03
C GLU A 312 -14.80 -12.39 -27.66
N LEU A 313 -14.63 -11.17 -27.14
CA LEU A 313 -15.36 -9.97 -27.55
C LEU A 313 -14.85 -9.34 -28.86
N GLY A 314 -13.70 -9.79 -29.35
CA GLY A 314 -13.20 -9.43 -30.68
C GLY A 314 -12.14 -8.34 -30.73
N ALA A 315 -11.71 -8.05 -31.96
CA ALA A 315 -10.50 -7.27 -32.28
C ALA A 315 -10.56 -5.78 -31.90
N GLY A 316 -11.76 -5.22 -31.72
CA GLY A 316 -11.98 -3.83 -31.28
C GLY A 316 -11.95 -3.65 -29.76
N THR A 317 -11.60 -4.67 -28.98
CA THR A 317 -11.58 -4.62 -27.52
C THR A 317 -10.19 -4.36 -26.98
N ARG A 318 -10.05 -3.26 -26.22
CA ARG A 318 -8.85 -2.91 -25.45
C ARG A 318 -9.00 -3.43 -24.01
N VAL A 319 -7.90 -3.92 -23.42
CA VAL A 319 -7.83 -4.17 -21.96
C VAL A 319 -6.87 -3.18 -21.33
N VAL A 320 -7.31 -2.54 -20.25
CA VAL A 320 -6.51 -1.63 -19.43
C VAL A 320 -6.38 -2.22 -18.04
N SER A 321 -5.16 -2.47 -17.61
CA SER A 321 -4.84 -2.74 -16.22
C SER A 321 -4.77 -1.44 -15.43
N MET A 322 -5.44 -1.39 -14.28
CA MET A 322 -5.52 -0.23 -13.39
C MET A 322 -5.02 -0.59 -11.99
N PRO A 323 -3.73 -0.95 -11.82
CA PRO A 323 -3.23 -1.41 -10.53
C PRO A 323 -3.24 -0.33 -9.44
N CYS A 324 -3.18 0.97 -9.79
CA CYS A 324 -3.16 2.07 -8.82
C CYS A 324 -3.84 3.32 -9.37
N PHE A 325 -5.00 3.65 -8.86
CA PHE A 325 -5.78 4.81 -9.33
C PHE A 325 -5.06 6.14 -9.06
N GLU A 326 -4.46 6.28 -7.89
CA GLU A 326 -3.78 7.51 -7.44
C GLU A 326 -2.61 7.87 -8.38
N ARG A 327 -1.83 6.86 -8.78
CA ARG A 327 -0.72 7.04 -9.73
C ARG A 327 -1.20 7.32 -11.13
N PHE A 328 -2.30 6.70 -11.59
CA PHE A 328 -2.88 6.98 -12.89
C PHE A 328 -3.43 8.42 -12.97
N GLU A 329 -4.08 8.89 -11.92
CA GLU A 329 -4.60 10.26 -11.86
C GLU A 329 -3.48 11.31 -11.85
N SER A 330 -2.30 10.97 -11.36
CA SER A 330 -1.13 11.86 -11.39
C SER A 330 -0.45 11.96 -12.76
N GLN A 331 -0.84 11.12 -13.73
CA GLN A 331 -0.27 11.16 -15.08
C GLN A 331 -0.76 12.38 -15.87
N SER A 332 -0.02 12.73 -16.91
CA SER A 332 -0.42 13.81 -17.83
C SER A 332 -1.75 13.51 -18.53
N ALA A 333 -2.44 14.54 -18.98
CA ALA A 333 -3.69 14.42 -19.71
C ALA A 333 -3.50 13.59 -21.00
N GLU A 334 -2.37 13.78 -21.68
CA GLU A 334 -2.02 13.06 -22.90
C GLU A 334 -1.85 11.55 -22.64
N TYR A 335 -1.19 11.19 -21.51
CA TYR A 335 -1.04 9.78 -21.14
C TYR A 335 -2.40 9.16 -20.83
N LYS A 336 -3.21 9.82 -20.01
CA LYS A 336 -4.56 9.33 -19.66
C LYS A 336 -5.42 9.17 -20.91
N GLU A 337 -5.40 10.13 -21.84
CA GLU A 337 -6.12 10.04 -23.11
C GLU A 337 -5.60 8.90 -23.99
N SER A 338 -4.30 8.63 -24.02
CA SER A 338 -3.73 7.52 -24.78
C SER A 338 -4.19 6.15 -24.27
N VAL A 339 -4.40 6.02 -22.95
CA VAL A 339 -4.85 4.78 -22.30
C VAL A 339 -6.39 4.65 -22.36
N LEU A 340 -7.11 5.71 -22.01
CA LEU A 340 -8.56 5.80 -21.91
C LEU A 340 -9.11 6.95 -22.78
N PRO A 341 -9.06 6.82 -24.12
CA PRO A 341 -9.52 7.89 -25.02
C PRO A 341 -10.99 8.24 -24.78
N ASN A 342 -11.28 9.53 -24.66
CA ASN A 342 -12.62 10.07 -24.42
C ASN A 342 -13.62 9.70 -25.52
N ALA A 343 -13.12 9.46 -26.76
CA ALA A 343 -13.94 9.03 -27.87
C ALA A 343 -14.57 7.64 -27.67
N CYS A 344 -13.93 6.75 -26.89
CA CYS A 344 -14.49 5.44 -26.59
C CYS A 344 -15.22 5.48 -25.25
N ARG A 345 -16.56 5.55 -25.29
CA ARG A 345 -17.44 5.62 -24.10
C ARG A 345 -17.98 4.26 -23.66
N LYS A 346 -17.89 3.24 -24.51
CA LYS A 346 -18.21 1.86 -24.12
C LYS A 346 -17.08 1.33 -23.22
N ARG A 347 -17.29 1.36 -21.92
CA ARG A 347 -16.31 0.94 -20.93
C ARG A 347 -16.92 0.02 -19.90
N VAL A 348 -16.23 -1.03 -19.55
CA VAL A 348 -16.66 -1.98 -18.50
C VAL A 348 -15.53 -2.17 -17.52
N SER A 349 -15.77 -1.94 -16.24
CA SER A 349 -14.81 -2.26 -15.18
C SER A 349 -15.11 -3.60 -14.53
N ILE A 350 -14.05 -4.27 -14.07
CA ILE A 350 -14.10 -5.61 -13.46
C ILE A 350 -13.21 -5.59 -12.21
N GLU A 351 -13.83 -5.66 -11.04
CA GLU A 351 -13.16 -5.76 -9.76
C GLU A 351 -14.01 -6.51 -8.75
N ALA A 352 -13.41 -7.43 -7.98
CA ALA A 352 -14.04 -8.06 -6.83
C ALA A 352 -14.06 -7.09 -5.63
N GLY A 353 -14.90 -6.06 -5.75
CA GLY A 353 -15.10 -4.97 -4.80
C GLY A 353 -16.34 -4.17 -5.20
N ILE A 354 -16.62 -3.06 -4.52
CA ILE A 354 -17.75 -2.18 -4.84
C ILE A 354 -17.52 -1.38 -6.13
N SER A 355 -18.59 -0.95 -6.77
CA SER A 355 -18.57 -0.25 -8.06
C SER A 355 -18.14 1.21 -8.00
N ASP A 356 -18.31 1.87 -6.84
CA ASP A 356 -18.20 3.31 -6.71
C ASP A 356 -16.90 3.93 -7.25
N PRO A 357 -15.70 3.41 -6.99
CA PRO A 357 -14.47 4.01 -7.49
C PRO A 357 -14.34 4.01 -9.01
N TRP A 358 -15.10 3.11 -9.69
CA TRP A 358 -14.99 2.91 -11.12
C TRP A 358 -15.81 3.90 -11.96
N PHE A 359 -16.83 4.56 -11.38
CA PHE A 359 -17.68 5.49 -12.13
C PHE A 359 -16.88 6.64 -12.75
N ARG A 360 -15.77 7.05 -12.16
CA ARG A 360 -14.84 8.03 -12.72
C ARG A 360 -14.29 7.60 -14.09
N TYR A 361 -14.06 6.30 -14.28
CA TYR A 361 -13.39 5.76 -15.47
C TYR A 361 -14.38 5.23 -16.51
N VAL A 362 -15.44 4.60 -16.07
CA VAL A 362 -16.45 4.06 -16.99
C VAL A 362 -17.45 5.12 -17.46
N GLY A 363 -17.67 6.18 -16.67
CA GLY A 363 -18.64 7.25 -16.99
C GLY A 363 -20.09 6.78 -16.91
N LEU A 364 -21.00 7.63 -17.42
CA LEU A 364 -22.45 7.39 -17.34
C LEU A 364 -22.93 6.28 -18.30
N ASP A 365 -22.21 6.07 -19.40
CA ASP A 365 -22.57 5.07 -20.42
C ASP A 365 -21.94 3.70 -20.16
N GLY A 366 -20.97 3.64 -19.25
CA GLY A 366 -20.24 2.43 -18.92
C GLY A 366 -20.95 1.52 -17.92
N LYS A 367 -20.39 0.35 -17.72
CA LYS A 367 -20.90 -0.69 -16.81
C LYS A 367 -19.81 -1.13 -15.82
N THR A 368 -20.26 -1.72 -14.72
CA THR A 368 -19.35 -2.29 -13.71
C THR A 368 -19.72 -3.75 -13.43
N VAL A 369 -18.73 -4.62 -13.42
CA VAL A 369 -18.83 -5.98 -12.88
C VAL A 369 -18.20 -5.94 -11.50
N ALA A 370 -19.03 -5.91 -10.46
CA ALA A 370 -18.66 -5.59 -9.09
C ALA A 370 -19.48 -6.42 -8.10
N ILE A 371 -19.12 -6.37 -6.83
CA ILE A 371 -19.85 -6.99 -5.74
C ILE A 371 -20.84 -5.96 -5.17
N LEU A 372 -22.13 -6.23 -5.29
CA LEU A 372 -23.20 -5.29 -4.91
C LEU A 372 -23.91 -5.64 -3.61
N VAL A 373 -23.58 -6.76 -2.97
CA VAL A 373 -24.21 -7.25 -1.75
C VAL A 373 -23.16 -7.73 -0.75
N ASN A 374 -23.48 -7.63 0.54
CA ASN A 374 -22.61 -8.12 1.59
C ASN A 374 -22.35 -9.62 1.41
N THR A 375 -21.10 -10.03 1.55
CA THR A 375 -20.57 -11.40 1.36
C THR A 375 -21.31 -12.47 2.15
N ALA A 376 -21.92 -12.13 3.30
CA ALA A 376 -22.76 -13.06 4.06
C ALA A 376 -23.94 -13.64 3.24
N LYS A 377 -24.48 -12.90 2.26
CA LYS A 377 -25.49 -13.39 1.33
C LYS A 377 -24.89 -14.09 0.09
N LEU A 378 -23.67 -13.75 -0.29
CA LEU A 378 -22.98 -14.43 -1.39
C LEU A 378 -22.64 -15.88 -1.03
N ASN A 379 -22.14 -16.14 0.17
CA ASN A 379 -21.67 -17.47 0.57
C ASN A 379 -22.75 -18.53 0.61
N THR A 380 -24.00 -18.19 0.97
CA THR A 380 -25.03 -19.22 1.13
C THR A 380 -25.79 -19.54 -0.18
N SER A 381 -26.00 -18.56 -1.04
CA SER A 381 -26.82 -18.78 -2.26
C SER A 381 -25.99 -18.95 -3.54
N ILE A 382 -24.78 -18.37 -3.59
CA ILE A 382 -23.91 -18.43 -4.77
C ILE A 382 -22.98 -19.64 -4.70
N LEU A 383 -22.36 -19.92 -3.57
CA LEU A 383 -21.53 -21.14 -3.39
C LEU A 383 -22.36 -22.42 -3.54
N LEU A 384 -23.59 -22.46 -3.02
CA LEU A 384 -24.49 -23.61 -3.25
C LEU A 384 -24.90 -23.76 -4.71
N LYS A 385 -25.18 -22.66 -5.44
CA LYS A 385 -25.46 -22.73 -6.88
C LYS A 385 -24.25 -23.10 -7.72
N TYR A 386 -23.03 -22.77 -7.28
CA TYR A 386 -21.80 -23.07 -7.99
C TYR A 386 -21.27 -24.49 -7.69
N SER A 387 -21.47 -25.01 -6.49
CA SER A 387 -21.18 -26.42 -6.18
C SER A 387 -22.04 -27.42 -6.97
N GLU A 388 -23.23 -27.00 -7.41
CA GLU A 388 -24.17 -27.79 -8.19
C GLU A 388 -23.97 -27.64 -9.72
N ARG A 389 -23.20 -26.64 -10.18
CA ARG A 389 -22.97 -26.36 -11.61
C ARG A 389 -21.53 -25.88 -11.83
N PRO A 390 -20.55 -26.78 -11.87
CA PRO A 390 -19.15 -26.45 -12.10
C PRO A 390 -18.87 -25.76 -13.45
N GLU A 391 -19.79 -25.88 -14.44
CA GLU A 391 -19.72 -25.15 -15.70
C GLU A 391 -20.01 -23.64 -15.60
N LEU A 392 -20.57 -23.20 -14.47
CA LEU A 392 -20.77 -21.78 -14.17
C LEU A 392 -19.63 -21.28 -13.27
N ASP A 393 -18.42 -21.19 -13.82
CA ASP A 393 -17.31 -20.49 -13.14
C ASP A 393 -17.80 -19.10 -12.73
N PRO A 394 -17.84 -18.76 -11.40
CA PRO A 394 -18.24 -17.44 -10.92
C PRO A 394 -17.35 -16.33 -11.46
N TYR A 395 -16.18 -16.70 -11.95
CA TYR A 395 -15.21 -15.84 -12.59
C TYR A 395 -15.26 -15.89 -14.11
N SER A 396 -16.24 -16.60 -14.73
CA SER A 396 -16.45 -16.52 -16.18
C SER A 396 -16.95 -15.13 -16.56
N VAL A 397 -16.00 -14.26 -16.86
CA VAL A 397 -16.23 -12.85 -17.22
C VAL A 397 -16.97 -12.73 -18.55
N SER A 398 -16.77 -13.68 -19.47
CA SER A 398 -17.46 -13.72 -20.77
C SER A 398 -18.99 -13.73 -20.62
N GLY A 399 -19.54 -14.56 -19.76
CA GLY A 399 -20.99 -14.63 -19.51
C GLY A 399 -21.55 -13.35 -18.86
N LYS A 400 -20.78 -12.69 -17.98
CA LYS A 400 -21.23 -11.46 -17.27
C LYS A 400 -21.04 -10.19 -18.09
N VAL A 401 -19.98 -10.11 -18.89
CA VAL A 401 -19.77 -8.97 -19.80
C VAL A 401 -20.81 -9.04 -20.94
N SER A 402 -21.14 -10.22 -21.45
CA SER A 402 -22.22 -10.40 -22.44
C SER A 402 -23.59 -9.99 -21.89
N MET A 403 -23.85 -10.13 -20.58
CA MET A 403 -25.11 -9.67 -19.96
C MET A 403 -25.10 -8.18 -19.60
N ALA A 404 -23.93 -7.52 -19.60
CA ALA A 404 -23.78 -6.11 -19.26
C ALA A 404 -23.73 -5.19 -20.50
N LEU A 405 -23.48 -5.77 -21.69
CA LEU A 405 -23.51 -5.09 -22.99
C LEU A 405 -24.91 -5.22 -23.62
#